data_cdc1e6f0b5be62df9e9d3e2db5874d09
#
_entry.id   cdc1e6f0b5be62df9e9d3e2db5874d09
#
_cell.length_a   1.000
_cell.length_b   1.000
_cell.length_c   1.000
_cell.angle_alpha   90.00
_cell.angle_beta   90.00
_cell.angle_gamma   90.00
#
_symmetry.space_group_name_H-M   'P 1'
#
loop_
_entity.id
_entity.type
_entity.pdbx_description
1 polymer ?
#
loop_
_entity_poly.entity_id
_entity_poly.type
_entity_poly.pdbx_seq_one_letter_code
_entity_poly.pdbx_strand_id
1 'polypeptide(L)'
;LIPVNAAMAKQEENTLNHQERHMSHFHAVVWIDHSEARVFHFNVEATDKLTLKSHHSRKKQNGSQDARFLHVVAKAVSDAGEILITGPGEAKTELIKHIGHHDEHLLSRICGVEPADHPSDGQIVAHARRYFGALDRTIAQKAV
;
A
#
# COMPACT_ATOMS: atom_id res chain seq x y z
N LEU A 1 -28.00 -13.79 25.46
CA LEU A 1 -26.78 -14.56 25.72
C LEU A 1 -26.07 -14.94 24.43
N ILE A 2 -26.82 -15.39 23.46
CA ILE A 2 -26.28 -15.79 22.17
C ILE A 2 -25.66 -14.63 21.38
N PRO A 3 -26.24 -13.40 21.38
CA PRO A 3 -25.65 -12.30 20.61
C PRO A 3 -24.26 -11.88 21.05
N VAL A 4 -23.97 -11.98 22.34
CA VAL A 4 -22.67 -11.60 22.87
C VAL A 4 -21.58 -12.60 22.40
N ASN A 5 -21.89 -13.86 22.42
CA ASN A 5 -20.97 -14.90 22.01
C ASN A 5 -20.70 -14.83 20.49
N ALA A 6 -21.74 -14.54 19.72
CA ALA A 6 -21.58 -14.41 18.27
C ALA A 6 -20.70 -13.23 17.90
N ALA A 7 -20.83 -12.10 18.63
CA ALA A 7 -20.02 -10.93 18.39
C ALA A 7 -18.53 -11.20 18.70
N MET A 8 -18.28 -11.94 19.78
CA MET A 8 -16.92 -12.31 20.15
C MET A 8 -16.29 -13.25 19.13
N ALA A 9 -17.07 -14.21 18.63
CA ALA A 9 -16.59 -15.13 17.60
C ALA A 9 -16.23 -14.40 16.31
N LYS A 10 -17.01 -13.40 15.90
CA LYS A 10 -16.71 -12.62 14.73
C LYS A 10 -15.44 -11.80 14.88
N GLN A 11 -15.20 -11.26 16.06
CA GLN A 11 -13.98 -10.52 16.33
C GLN A 11 -12.75 -11.42 16.25
N GLU A 12 -12.85 -12.62 16.78
CA GLU A 12 -11.77 -13.58 16.73
C GLU A 12 -11.46 -14.00 15.28
N GLU A 13 -12.49 -14.21 14.47
CA GLU A 13 -12.31 -14.53 13.06
C GLU A 13 -11.61 -13.41 12.31
N ASN A 14 -12.01 -12.18 12.57
CA ASN A 14 -11.37 -11.03 11.94
C ASN A 14 -9.90 -10.92 12.31
N THR A 15 -9.57 -11.17 13.56
CA THR A 15 -8.20 -11.13 14.03
C THR A 15 -7.36 -12.21 13.37
N LEU A 16 -7.90 -13.42 13.27
CA LEU A 16 -7.23 -14.53 12.61
C LEU A 16 -7.00 -14.27 11.14
N ASN A 17 -8.01 -13.75 10.45
CA ASN A 17 -7.90 -13.42 9.03
C ASN A 17 -6.84 -12.35 8.79
N HIS A 18 -6.76 -11.38 9.68
CA HIS A 18 -5.76 -10.33 9.59
C HIS A 18 -4.35 -10.90 9.76
N GLN A 19 -4.17 -11.80 10.71
CA GLN A 19 -2.88 -12.46 10.92
C GLN A 19 -2.51 -13.37 9.75
N GLU A 20 -3.46 -14.08 9.19
CA GLU A 20 -3.22 -14.92 8.02
C GLU A 20 -2.75 -14.10 6.83
N ARG A 21 -3.36 -12.94 6.59
CA ARG A 21 -2.94 -12.05 5.52
C ARG A 21 -1.51 -11.58 5.74
N HIS A 22 -1.15 -11.26 6.96
CA HIS A 22 0.19 -10.82 7.30
C HIS A 22 1.21 -11.93 7.06
N MET A 23 0.88 -13.16 7.43
CA MET A 23 1.75 -14.31 7.29
C MET A 23 1.86 -14.83 5.85
N SER A 24 0.89 -14.55 4.99
CA SER A 24 0.88 -15.01 3.61
C SER A 24 1.39 -13.98 2.61
N HIS A 25 2.23 -13.06 3.04
CA HIS A 25 2.83 -12.04 2.19
C HIS A 25 1.81 -11.16 1.49
N PHE A 26 1.06 -10.44 2.29
CA PHE A 26 0.09 -9.47 1.78
C PHE A 26 0.83 -8.29 1.15
N HIS A 27 0.56 -8.04 -0.12
CA HIS A 27 1.27 -7.04 -0.90
C HIS A 27 0.39 -5.82 -1.16
N ALA A 28 1.04 -4.67 -1.28
CA ALA A 28 0.36 -3.46 -1.71
C ALA A 28 1.20 -2.72 -2.75
N VAL A 29 0.54 -2.15 -3.73
CA VAL A 29 1.16 -1.20 -4.64
C VAL A 29 0.41 0.12 -4.56
N VAL A 30 1.16 1.20 -4.49
CA VAL A 30 0.62 2.56 -4.49
C VAL A 30 1.07 3.24 -5.76
N TRP A 31 0.11 3.69 -6.57
CA TRP A 31 0.38 4.65 -7.64
C TRP A 31 -0.10 6.00 -7.13
N ILE A 32 0.78 6.99 -7.12
CA ILE A 32 0.46 8.29 -6.52
C ILE A 32 0.95 9.43 -7.39
N ASP A 33 0.09 10.44 -7.57
CA ASP A 33 0.46 11.74 -8.11
C ASP A 33 -0.03 12.83 -7.17
N HIS A 34 -0.02 14.08 -7.60
CA HIS A 34 -0.41 15.19 -6.72
C HIS A 34 -1.90 15.27 -6.45
N SER A 35 -2.73 14.61 -7.23
CA SER A 35 -4.18 14.70 -7.10
C SER A 35 -4.81 13.45 -6.52
N GLU A 36 -4.20 12.29 -6.70
CA GLU A 36 -4.82 11.06 -6.25
C GLU A 36 -3.79 9.98 -5.99
N ALA A 37 -4.21 8.97 -5.26
CA ALA A 37 -3.47 7.73 -5.11
C ALA A 37 -4.41 6.57 -5.37
N ARG A 38 -3.91 5.58 -6.10
CA ARG A 38 -4.59 4.32 -6.31
C ARG A 38 -3.81 3.25 -5.57
N VAL A 39 -4.45 2.64 -4.59
CA VAL A 39 -3.82 1.64 -3.74
C VAL A 39 -4.45 0.30 -4.04
N PHE A 40 -3.63 -0.69 -4.35
CA PHE A 40 -4.09 -2.04 -4.59
C PHE A 40 -3.45 -2.95 -3.56
N HIS A 41 -4.31 -3.67 -2.82
CA HIS A 41 -3.87 -4.72 -1.91
C HIS A 41 -4.18 -6.06 -2.55
N PHE A 42 -3.22 -6.95 -2.55
CA PHE A 42 -3.47 -8.24 -3.18
C PHE A 42 -2.65 -9.34 -2.54
N ASN A 43 -3.20 -10.52 -2.64
CA ASN A 43 -2.51 -11.78 -2.38
C ASN A 43 -2.63 -12.62 -3.64
N VAL A 44 -2.33 -13.91 -3.53
CA VAL A 44 -2.37 -14.82 -4.69
C VAL A 44 -3.77 -14.87 -5.32
N GLU A 45 -4.82 -14.71 -4.51
CA GLU A 45 -6.19 -14.97 -4.93
C GLU A 45 -7.03 -13.73 -5.23
N ALA A 46 -6.75 -12.61 -4.58
CA ALA A 46 -7.66 -11.46 -4.62
C ALA A 46 -6.92 -10.15 -4.76
N THR A 47 -7.60 -9.17 -5.32
CA THR A 47 -7.12 -7.79 -5.44
C THR A 47 -8.21 -6.84 -4.99
N ASP A 48 -7.89 -5.95 -4.07
CA ASP A 48 -8.77 -4.88 -3.63
C ASP A 48 -8.18 -3.54 -4.05
N LYS A 49 -9.03 -2.64 -4.51
CA LYS A 49 -8.61 -1.31 -4.93
C LYS A 49 -9.20 -0.25 -4.01
N LEU A 50 -8.40 0.74 -3.67
CA LEU A 50 -8.83 1.93 -2.94
C LEU A 50 -8.31 3.15 -3.68
N THR A 51 -9.19 4.09 -3.99
CA THR A 51 -8.81 5.36 -4.62
C THR A 51 -8.94 6.46 -3.60
N LEU A 52 -7.86 7.18 -3.39
CA LEU A 52 -7.80 8.30 -2.45
C LEU A 52 -7.51 9.57 -3.23
N LYS A 53 -8.25 10.62 -2.95
CA LYS A 53 -8.08 11.89 -3.64
C LYS A 53 -7.63 12.96 -2.69
N SER A 54 -6.72 13.81 -3.15
CA SER A 54 -6.34 14.99 -2.41
C SER A 54 -7.48 15.99 -2.50
N HIS A 55 -7.93 16.48 -1.35
CA HIS A 55 -9.00 17.48 -1.32
C HIS A 55 -8.50 18.89 -1.61
N HIS A 56 -7.20 19.07 -1.62
CA HIS A 56 -6.60 20.34 -1.96
C HIS A 56 -6.14 20.29 -3.41
N SER A 57 -7.10 20.48 -4.31
CA SER A 57 -6.81 20.51 -5.73
C SER A 57 -6.00 21.73 -6.12
N ARG A 58 -5.99 22.75 -5.28
CA ARG A 58 -5.18 23.91 -5.53
C ARG A 58 -3.79 23.69 -5.00
N LYS A 59 -2.84 23.96 -5.83
CA LYS A 59 -1.45 23.84 -5.48
C LYS A 59 -1.16 24.68 -4.25
N LYS A 60 -0.51 24.07 -3.29
CA LYS A 60 0.15 24.86 -2.28
C LYS A 60 1.21 25.69 -2.98
N GLN A 61 1.46 26.86 -2.46
CA GLN A 61 2.36 27.80 -3.13
C GLN A 61 3.75 27.25 -3.38
N ASN A 62 4.18 26.32 -2.55
CA ASN A 62 5.50 25.70 -2.69
C ASN A 62 5.47 24.36 -3.42
N GLY A 63 4.34 23.97 -3.98
CA GLY A 63 4.21 22.69 -4.67
C GLY A 63 4.19 21.46 -3.80
N SER A 64 4.15 21.61 -2.49
CA SER A 64 4.14 20.47 -1.57
C SER A 64 2.84 19.71 -1.62
N GLN A 65 2.93 18.42 -1.39
CA GLN A 65 1.77 17.57 -1.28
C GLN A 65 1.05 17.86 0.04
N ASP A 66 -0.26 17.66 0.04
CA ASP A 66 -1.06 17.78 1.26
C ASP A 66 -0.67 16.70 2.25
N ALA A 67 -0.22 17.10 3.44
CA ALA A 67 0.23 16.17 4.47
C ALA A 67 -0.89 15.24 4.93
N ARG A 68 -2.14 15.72 4.95
CA ARG A 68 -3.28 14.89 5.32
C ARG A 68 -3.51 13.79 4.30
N PHE A 69 -3.40 14.12 3.02
CA PHE A 69 -3.52 13.14 1.95
C PHE A 69 -2.42 12.08 2.07
N LEU A 70 -1.20 12.50 2.28
CA LEU A 70 -0.07 11.57 2.45
C LEU A 70 -0.28 10.65 3.66
N HIS A 71 -0.82 11.19 4.74
CA HIS A 71 -1.12 10.41 5.94
C HIS A 71 -2.16 9.32 5.65
N VAL A 72 -3.22 9.67 4.93
CA VAL A 72 -4.26 8.71 4.58
C VAL A 72 -3.70 7.61 3.69
N VAL A 73 -2.85 7.96 2.73
CA VAL A 73 -2.22 6.97 1.85
C VAL A 73 -1.32 6.03 2.68
N ALA A 74 -0.52 6.58 3.57
CA ALA A 74 0.35 5.77 4.42
C ALA A 74 -0.45 4.81 5.30
N LYS A 75 -1.56 5.28 5.85
CA LYS A 75 -2.46 4.44 6.64
C LYS A 75 -3.04 3.29 5.81
N ALA A 76 -3.36 3.57 4.55
CA ALA A 76 -3.97 2.58 3.69
C ALA A 76 -3.05 1.37 3.43
N VAL A 77 -1.75 1.53 3.56
CA VAL A 77 -0.80 0.45 3.34
C VAL A 77 -0.12 -0.02 4.63
N SER A 78 -0.56 0.47 5.78
CA SER A 78 0.12 0.22 7.05
C SER A 78 0.13 -1.24 7.47
N ASP A 79 -0.81 -2.04 6.97
CA ASP A 79 -0.89 -3.47 7.29
C ASP A 79 -0.31 -4.38 6.20
N ALA A 80 0.23 -3.81 5.13
CA ALA A 80 0.86 -4.61 4.09
C ALA A 80 2.25 -5.06 4.52
N GLY A 81 2.61 -6.26 4.14
CA GLY A 81 3.93 -6.78 4.43
C GLY A 81 5.01 -6.29 3.48
N GLU A 82 4.63 -6.05 2.23
CA GLU A 82 5.53 -5.55 1.20
C GLU A 82 4.81 -4.50 0.37
N ILE A 83 5.48 -3.38 0.12
CA ILE A 83 4.87 -2.22 -0.53
C ILE A 83 5.74 -1.77 -1.70
N LEU A 84 5.12 -1.60 -2.86
CA LEU A 84 5.75 -0.97 -4.02
C LEU A 84 5.11 0.41 -4.23
N ILE A 85 5.92 1.44 -4.33
CA ILE A 85 5.44 2.79 -4.58
C ILE A 85 5.84 3.22 -5.98
N THR A 86 4.88 3.73 -6.73
CA THR A 86 5.10 4.13 -8.11
C THR A 86 4.31 5.39 -8.44
N GLY A 87 4.62 6.02 -9.53
CA GLY A 87 3.90 7.20 -10.00
C GLY A 87 4.82 8.18 -10.71
N PRO A 88 4.22 9.22 -11.33
CA PRO A 88 4.99 10.27 -11.98
C PRO A 88 5.47 11.30 -10.97
N GLY A 89 6.50 12.03 -11.32
CA GLY A 89 6.95 13.19 -10.55
C GLY A 89 7.37 12.88 -9.14
N GLU A 90 7.15 13.83 -8.25
CA GLU A 90 7.72 13.80 -6.91
C GLU A 90 6.76 13.38 -5.79
N ALA A 91 5.50 13.14 -6.10
CA ALA A 91 4.55 12.74 -5.08
C ALA A 91 4.99 11.48 -4.36
N LYS A 92 5.59 10.52 -5.07
CA LYS A 92 6.11 9.31 -4.44
C LYS A 92 7.26 9.59 -3.46
N THR A 93 8.12 10.55 -3.79
CA THR A 93 9.19 10.96 -2.90
C THR A 93 8.66 11.64 -1.65
N GLU A 94 7.65 12.49 -1.82
CA GLU A 94 7.01 13.15 -0.69
C GLU A 94 6.30 12.16 0.22
N LEU A 95 5.68 11.12 -0.35
CA LEU A 95 5.07 10.07 0.44
C LEU A 95 6.12 9.35 1.30
N ILE A 96 7.26 9.02 0.71
CA ILE A 96 8.33 8.34 1.44
C ILE A 96 8.87 9.21 2.56
N LYS A 97 9.05 10.50 2.32
CA LYS A 97 9.49 11.43 3.36
C LYS A 97 8.47 11.50 4.49
N HIS A 98 7.20 11.55 4.15
CA HIS A 98 6.13 11.58 5.16
C HIS A 98 6.16 10.31 6.02
N ILE A 99 6.30 9.16 5.38
CA ILE A 99 6.39 7.89 6.08
C ILE A 99 7.60 7.87 7.00
N GLY A 100 8.73 8.37 6.54
CA GLY A 100 9.95 8.44 7.34
C GLY A 100 9.81 9.31 8.58
N HIS A 101 9.00 10.35 8.52
CA HIS A 101 8.79 11.24 9.66
C HIS A 101 7.70 10.77 10.62
N HIS A 102 6.72 10.04 10.15
CA HIS A 102 5.52 9.71 10.94
C HIS A 102 5.33 8.24 11.22
N ASP A 103 5.84 7.36 10.35
CA ASP A 103 5.69 5.92 10.47
C ASP A 103 6.96 5.22 10.04
N GLU A 104 8.04 5.53 10.71
CA GLU A 104 9.38 5.08 10.33
C GLU A 104 9.46 3.57 10.14
N HIS A 105 8.78 2.80 10.97
CA HIS A 105 8.80 1.34 10.87
C HIS A 105 8.23 0.82 9.55
N LEU A 106 7.43 1.62 8.88
CA LEU A 106 6.85 1.24 7.60
C LEU A 106 7.87 1.31 6.47
N LEU A 107 8.94 2.09 6.64
CA LEU A 107 9.99 2.20 5.62
C LEU A 107 10.59 0.84 5.26
N SER A 108 10.76 -0.03 6.24
CA SER A 108 11.37 -1.35 6.00
C SER A 108 10.50 -2.25 5.12
N ARG A 109 9.23 -1.92 4.97
CA ARG A 109 8.31 -2.70 4.14
C ARG A 109 8.23 -2.18 2.71
N ILE A 110 8.81 -1.02 2.44
CA ILE A 110 8.84 -0.46 1.08
C ILE A 110 9.94 -1.19 0.32
N CYS A 111 9.54 -2.02 -0.64
CA CYS A 111 10.44 -2.87 -1.40
C CYS A 111 11.02 -2.18 -2.62
N GLY A 112 10.33 -1.18 -3.14
CA GLY A 112 10.79 -0.46 -4.31
C GLY A 112 10.01 0.81 -4.54
N VAL A 113 10.63 1.72 -5.28
CA VAL A 113 10.05 2.98 -5.72
C VAL A 113 10.38 3.13 -7.18
N GLU A 114 9.37 3.18 -8.04
CA GLU A 114 9.57 3.17 -9.47
C GLU A 114 8.81 4.29 -10.16
N PRO A 115 9.38 4.92 -11.17
CA PRO A 115 8.64 5.90 -11.95
C PRO A 115 7.58 5.20 -12.81
N ALA A 116 6.45 5.86 -12.99
CA ALA A 116 5.42 5.40 -13.89
C ALA A 116 4.59 6.60 -14.30
N ASP A 117 4.16 6.62 -15.55
CA ASP A 117 3.33 7.70 -16.02
C ASP A 117 1.89 7.48 -15.54
N HIS A 118 0.95 7.25 -16.43
CA HIS A 118 -0.47 7.07 -16.08
C HIS A 118 -0.97 5.73 -16.62
N PRO A 119 -0.51 4.60 -16.04
CA PRO A 119 -0.97 3.29 -16.48
C PRO A 119 -2.41 3.04 -16.05
N SER A 120 -3.05 2.10 -16.70
CA SER A 120 -4.36 1.64 -16.26
C SER A 120 -4.23 0.82 -14.98
N ASP A 121 -5.35 0.64 -14.28
CA ASP A 121 -5.39 -0.19 -13.08
C ASP A 121 -4.85 -1.59 -13.35
N GLY A 122 -5.27 -2.20 -14.46
CA GLY A 122 -4.79 -3.53 -14.81
C GLY A 122 -3.29 -3.59 -15.04
N GLN A 123 -2.72 -2.54 -15.63
CA GLN A 123 -1.28 -2.46 -15.85
C GLN A 123 -0.52 -2.33 -14.53
N ILE A 124 -1.06 -1.53 -13.60
CA ILE A 124 -0.46 -1.37 -12.29
C ILE A 124 -0.41 -2.71 -11.55
N VAL A 125 -1.54 -3.41 -11.52
CA VAL A 125 -1.64 -4.69 -10.81
C VAL A 125 -0.76 -5.75 -11.47
N ALA A 126 -0.79 -5.82 -12.80
CA ALA A 126 0.03 -6.81 -13.52
C ALA A 126 1.53 -6.58 -13.26
N HIS A 127 1.95 -5.32 -13.30
CA HIS A 127 3.34 -4.99 -13.03
C HIS A 127 3.73 -5.35 -11.59
N ALA A 128 2.87 -5.00 -10.64
CA ALA A 128 3.14 -5.29 -9.23
C ALA A 128 3.22 -6.79 -8.97
N ARG A 129 2.34 -7.57 -9.57
CA ARG A 129 2.39 -9.02 -9.40
C ARG A 129 3.68 -9.62 -9.95
N ARG A 130 4.16 -9.11 -11.08
CA ARG A 130 5.45 -9.54 -11.62
C ARG A 130 6.61 -9.13 -10.70
N TYR A 131 6.54 -7.91 -10.20
CA TYR A 131 7.57 -7.37 -9.31
C TYR A 131 7.69 -8.21 -8.04
N PHE A 132 6.58 -8.42 -7.34
CA PHE A 132 6.59 -9.18 -6.10
C PHE A 132 6.88 -10.66 -6.34
N GLY A 133 6.42 -11.22 -7.45
CA GLY A 133 6.75 -12.59 -7.80
C GLY A 133 8.23 -12.80 -7.99
N ALA A 134 8.89 -11.87 -8.67
CA ALA A 134 10.34 -11.94 -8.85
C ALA A 134 11.08 -11.74 -7.54
N LEU A 135 10.62 -10.81 -6.70
CA LEU A 135 11.22 -10.53 -5.40
C LEU A 135 11.13 -11.75 -4.49
N ASP A 136 9.95 -12.36 -4.41
CA ASP A 136 9.73 -13.53 -3.57
C ASP A 136 10.58 -14.71 -4.00
N ARG A 137 10.74 -14.91 -5.30
CA ARG A 137 11.63 -15.97 -5.81
C ARG A 137 13.07 -15.71 -5.44
N THR A 138 13.51 -14.47 -5.48
CA THR A 138 14.87 -14.12 -5.11
C THR A 138 15.13 -14.39 -3.62
N ILE A 139 14.19 -14.03 -2.77
CA ILE A 139 14.27 -14.29 -1.34
C ILE A 139 14.29 -15.80 -1.07
N ALA A 140 13.43 -16.55 -1.74
CA ALA A 140 13.39 -18.00 -1.56
C ALA A 140 14.70 -18.66 -1.97
N GLN A 141 15.31 -18.20 -3.05
CA GLN A 141 16.61 -18.72 -3.47
C GLN A 141 17.71 -18.42 -2.48
N LYS A 142 17.69 -17.24 -1.87
CA LYS A 142 18.68 -16.87 -0.86
C LYS A 142 18.50 -17.65 0.44
N ALA A 143 17.29 -18.06 0.75
CA ALA A 143 16.99 -18.83 1.96
C ALA A 143 17.48 -20.28 1.88
N VAL A 144 17.73 -20.77 0.67
CA VAL A 144 18.24 -22.13 0.45
C VAL A 144 19.78 -22.11 0.42
#